data_bdf4fac3c607509b0c35308c097c5396
#
_entry.id   bdf4fac3c607509b0c35308c097c5396
#
_cell.length_a   1.000
_cell.length_b   1.000
_cell.length_c   1.000
_cell.angle_alpha   90.00
_cell.angle_beta   90.00
_cell.angle_gamma   90.00
#
_symmetry.space_group_name_H-M   'P 1'
#
loop_
_entity.id
_entity.type
_entity.pdbx_description
1 polymer ?
#
loop_
_entity_poly.entity_id
_entity_poly.type
_entity_poly.pdbx_seq_one_letter_code
_entity_poly.pdbx_strand_id
1 'polypeptide(L)'
;AASDVYKRQGPQHSDEMRAVPDPESIEVDTESLTRVQRLFRDEWADWDVRIVPPEDYEHNKYTASQQVVWFRTKSKLPDIDTLHVCTLAYMSDMTLLSSALVPHRPAEFQEASLDHAMWFLRPFRADEWLLYDQVSPSAHGGRALTHGRIFNQQGDLVAVVTQEGLTRTLRDGAQSVPLK
;
A
#
# COMPACT_ATOMS: atom_id res chain seq x y z
N ALA A 1 -5.29 0.01 39.35
CA ALA A 1 -6.24 0.95 38.74
C ALA A 1 -6.07 1.04 37.19
N ALA A 2 -4.84 0.96 36.64
CA ALA A 2 -4.64 0.98 35.18
C ALA A 2 -5.14 -0.31 34.47
N SER A 3 -5.15 -1.45 35.17
CA SER A 3 -5.56 -2.75 34.58
C SER A 3 -7.07 -2.90 34.33
N ASP A 4 -7.91 -2.08 34.95
CA ASP A 4 -9.38 -2.23 34.84
C ASP A 4 -9.96 -1.52 33.61
N VAL A 5 -9.28 -0.50 33.10
CA VAL A 5 -9.71 0.21 31.88
C VAL A 5 -9.59 -0.69 30.66
N TYR A 6 -8.57 -1.57 30.61
CA TYR A 6 -8.37 -2.51 29.52
C TYR A 6 -9.25 -3.77 29.58
N LYS A 7 -9.91 -4.06 30.70
CA LYS A 7 -10.77 -5.23 30.86
C LYS A 7 -12.20 -5.04 30.33
N ARG A 8 -12.61 -3.80 30.04
CA ARG A 8 -13.90 -3.53 29.40
C ARG A 8 -13.71 -3.44 27.89
N GLN A 9 -13.51 -4.58 27.25
CA GLN A 9 -13.53 -4.64 25.80
C GLN A 9 -14.97 -4.35 25.33
N GLY A 10 -15.13 -3.31 24.52
CA GLY A 10 -16.37 -3.02 23.81
C GLY A 10 -16.60 -4.03 22.66
N PRO A 11 -17.61 -3.77 21.82
CA PRO A 11 -17.84 -4.58 20.62
C PRO A 11 -16.56 -4.66 19.76
N GLN A 12 -16.26 -5.86 19.26
CA GLN A 12 -15.10 -6.10 18.40
C GLN A 12 -15.58 -6.53 17.02
N HIS A 13 -15.05 -5.89 16.00
CA HIS A 13 -15.19 -6.28 14.60
C HIS A 13 -13.94 -5.86 13.84
N SER A 14 -13.70 -6.49 12.71
CA SER A 14 -12.60 -6.19 11.78
C SER A 14 -13.02 -6.57 10.38
N ASP A 15 -12.52 -5.85 9.40
CA ASP A 15 -12.60 -6.29 8.02
C ASP A 15 -11.84 -7.61 7.85
N GLU A 16 -12.30 -8.43 6.91
CA GLU A 16 -11.62 -9.67 6.54
C GLU A 16 -10.54 -9.40 5.48
N MET A 17 -9.44 -10.10 5.62
CA MET A 17 -8.37 -10.09 4.64
C MET A 17 -8.85 -10.76 3.33
N ARG A 18 -8.57 -10.13 2.21
CA ARG A 18 -8.84 -10.71 0.88
C ARG A 18 -8.03 -11.99 0.68
N ALA A 19 -8.65 -13.01 0.11
CA ALA A 19 -7.94 -14.20 -0.32
C ALA A 19 -7.03 -13.87 -1.51
N VAL A 20 -5.74 -14.14 -1.36
CA VAL A 20 -4.69 -13.88 -2.36
C VAL A 20 -3.61 -14.97 -2.26
N PRO A 21 -2.80 -15.16 -3.32
CA PRO A 21 -1.66 -16.06 -3.28
C PRO A 21 -0.65 -15.71 -2.18
N ASP A 22 0.08 -16.72 -1.72
CA ASP A 22 1.22 -16.52 -0.82
C ASP A 22 2.27 -15.61 -1.48
N PRO A 23 2.82 -14.62 -0.77
CA PRO A 23 3.77 -13.69 -1.33
C PRO A 23 5.03 -14.34 -1.92
N GLU A 24 5.47 -15.46 -1.37
CA GLU A 24 6.65 -16.19 -1.89
C GLU A 24 6.34 -16.93 -3.22
N SER A 25 5.06 -17.12 -3.56
CA SER A 25 4.63 -17.71 -4.85
C SER A 25 4.50 -16.71 -5.99
N ILE A 26 4.53 -15.40 -5.69
CA ILE A 26 4.37 -14.34 -6.68
C ILE A 26 5.74 -14.03 -7.31
N GLU A 27 5.85 -14.26 -8.61
CA GLU A 27 7.07 -13.95 -9.38
C GLU A 27 7.29 -12.42 -9.44
N VAL A 28 8.56 -12.02 -9.28
CA VAL A 28 8.97 -10.62 -9.49
C VAL A 28 9.46 -10.49 -10.92
N ASP A 29 8.59 -9.99 -11.79
CA ASP A 29 9.02 -9.63 -13.13
C ASP A 29 9.86 -8.35 -13.06
N THR A 30 11.18 -8.55 -13.16
CA THR A 30 12.16 -7.45 -13.18
C THR A 30 12.37 -6.87 -14.58
N GLU A 31 11.88 -7.54 -15.62
CA GLU A 31 12.09 -7.13 -17.01
C GLU A 31 10.97 -6.18 -17.48
N SER A 32 9.74 -6.36 -17.02
CA SER A 32 8.58 -5.55 -17.41
C SER A 32 8.40 -4.27 -16.57
N LEU A 33 9.33 -3.96 -15.66
CA LEU A 33 9.24 -2.78 -14.82
C LEU A 33 9.05 -1.51 -15.65
N THR A 34 8.05 -0.72 -15.30
CA THR A 34 7.87 0.62 -15.86
C THR A 34 9.08 1.50 -15.53
N ARG A 35 9.26 2.59 -16.28
CA ARG A 35 10.34 3.57 -16.01
C ARG A 35 10.30 4.06 -14.55
N VAL A 36 9.11 4.32 -14.02
CA VAL A 36 8.91 4.78 -12.64
C VAL A 36 9.32 3.69 -11.65
N GLN A 37 8.89 2.45 -11.85
CA GLN A 37 9.30 1.33 -10.99
C GLN A 37 10.80 1.09 -11.01
N ARG A 38 11.48 1.31 -12.15
CA ARG A 38 12.95 1.25 -12.23
C ARG A 38 13.64 2.36 -11.46
N LEU A 39 13.10 3.59 -11.48
CA LEU A 39 13.63 4.72 -10.70
C LEU A 39 13.50 4.48 -9.19
N PHE A 40 12.40 3.88 -8.75
CA PHE A 40 12.18 3.56 -7.35
C PHE A 40 12.85 2.25 -6.89
N ARG A 41 13.29 1.40 -7.81
CA ARG A 41 13.92 0.11 -7.45
C ARG A 41 15.13 0.27 -6.54
N ASP A 42 15.96 1.29 -6.76
CA ASP A 42 17.14 1.54 -5.95
C ASP A 42 16.75 2.13 -4.58
N GLU A 43 15.72 2.98 -4.55
CA GLU A 43 15.15 3.52 -3.30
C GLU A 43 14.45 2.43 -2.48
N TRP A 44 13.86 1.43 -3.17
CA TRP A 44 13.17 0.30 -2.52
C TRP A 44 14.06 -0.94 -2.38
N ALA A 45 15.37 -0.79 -2.50
CA ALA A 45 16.31 -1.91 -2.46
C ALA A 45 16.21 -2.72 -1.15
N ASP A 46 15.84 -2.07 -0.04
CA ASP A 46 15.68 -2.68 1.27
C ASP A 46 14.29 -3.33 1.50
N TRP A 47 13.43 -3.31 0.49
CA TRP A 47 12.07 -3.80 0.58
C TRP A 47 11.80 -4.97 -0.35
N ASP A 48 11.05 -5.95 0.14
CA ASP A 48 10.36 -6.92 -0.70
C ASP A 48 8.94 -6.39 -0.98
N VAL A 49 8.64 -6.20 -2.26
CA VAL A 49 7.31 -5.78 -2.73
C VAL A 49 6.83 -6.75 -3.78
N ARG A 50 5.61 -7.28 -3.63
CA ARG A 50 4.97 -8.18 -4.57
C ARG A 50 3.59 -7.63 -4.92
N ILE A 51 3.41 -7.18 -6.15
CA ILE A 51 2.10 -6.79 -6.66
C ILE A 51 1.36 -8.07 -7.04
N VAL A 52 0.20 -8.30 -6.42
CA VAL A 52 -0.63 -9.46 -6.74
C VAL A 52 -1.26 -9.25 -8.12
N PRO A 53 -1.12 -10.21 -9.07
CA PRO A 53 -1.76 -10.11 -10.38
C PRO A 53 -3.27 -9.92 -10.24
N PRO A 54 -3.89 -9.06 -11.07
CA PRO A 54 -5.34 -8.80 -10.97
C PRO A 54 -6.21 -10.06 -11.12
N GLU A 55 -5.76 -11.04 -11.88
CA GLU A 55 -6.42 -12.34 -12.09
C GLU A 55 -6.41 -13.23 -10.85
N ASP A 56 -5.53 -12.99 -9.90
CA ASP A 56 -5.28 -13.84 -8.74
C ASP A 56 -6.08 -13.42 -7.49
N TYR A 57 -6.97 -12.44 -7.60
CA TYR A 57 -7.88 -12.08 -6.52
C TYR A 57 -9.26 -11.64 -7.00
N GLU A 58 -10.26 -11.82 -6.15
CA GLU A 58 -11.62 -11.38 -6.46
C GLU A 58 -11.73 -9.85 -6.45
N HIS A 59 -12.18 -9.29 -7.57
CA HIS A 59 -12.41 -7.86 -7.72
C HIS A 59 -13.72 -7.42 -7.07
N ASN A 60 -13.67 -6.33 -6.30
CA ASN A 60 -14.87 -5.66 -5.85
C ASN A 60 -15.46 -4.86 -7.03
N LYS A 61 -16.57 -5.35 -7.59
CA LYS A 61 -17.25 -4.74 -8.75
C LYS A 61 -17.79 -3.33 -8.51
N TYR A 62 -17.86 -2.90 -7.26
CA TYR A 62 -18.31 -1.55 -6.89
C TYR A 62 -17.16 -0.56 -6.72
N THR A 63 -15.93 -0.99 -6.87
CA THR A 63 -14.74 -0.16 -6.71
C THR A 63 -14.14 0.14 -8.09
N ALA A 64 -13.94 1.43 -8.38
CA ALA A 64 -13.46 1.88 -9.69
C ALA A 64 -12.01 1.44 -9.96
N SER A 65 -11.17 1.39 -8.95
CA SER A 65 -9.79 0.95 -9.05
C SER A 65 -9.34 0.20 -7.82
N GLN A 66 -8.55 -0.86 -8.01
CA GLN A 66 -8.04 -1.73 -6.95
C GLN A 66 -6.62 -2.18 -7.29
N GLN A 67 -5.82 -2.34 -6.25
CA GLN A 67 -4.50 -2.95 -6.31
C GLN A 67 -4.23 -3.67 -5.00
N VAL A 68 -3.60 -4.83 -5.06
CA VAL A 68 -3.21 -5.60 -3.87
C VAL A 68 -1.72 -5.83 -3.89
N VAL A 69 -1.06 -5.56 -2.77
CA VAL A 69 0.41 -5.60 -2.67
C VAL A 69 0.81 -6.29 -1.38
N TRP A 70 1.69 -7.29 -1.48
CA TRP A 70 2.45 -7.78 -0.34
C TRP A 70 3.74 -6.98 -0.19
N PHE A 71 4.12 -6.65 1.04
CA PHE A 71 5.38 -5.98 1.31
C PHE A 71 5.96 -6.33 2.69
N ARG A 72 7.29 -6.22 2.81
CA ARG A 72 8.06 -6.29 4.06
C ARG A 72 9.43 -5.65 3.87
N THR A 73 10.14 -5.37 4.95
CA THR A 73 11.59 -5.11 4.84
C THR A 73 12.33 -6.43 4.60
N LYS A 74 13.39 -6.41 3.78
CA LYS A 74 14.27 -7.58 3.55
C LYS A 74 15.05 -7.96 4.79
N SER A 75 15.52 -6.96 5.52
CA SER A 75 16.27 -7.15 6.76
C SER A 75 15.36 -7.22 7.96
N LYS A 76 15.73 -8.05 8.94
CA LYS A 76 15.07 -8.08 10.24
C LYS A 76 15.30 -6.75 10.97
N LEU A 77 14.24 -6.23 11.57
CA LEU A 77 14.26 -5.03 12.38
C LEU A 77 14.41 -5.37 13.87
N PRO A 78 15.08 -4.50 14.66
CA PRO A 78 15.06 -4.61 16.11
C PRO A 78 13.62 -4.67 16.66
N ASP A 79 13.45 -5.34 17.81
CA ASP A 79 12.16 -5.47 18.47
C ASP A 79 11.80 -4.17 19.22
N ILE A 80 11.52 -3.12 18.44
CA ILE A 80 11.19 -1.77 18.89
C ILE A 80 9.92 -1.33 18.15
N ASP A 81 8.78 -1.29 18.85
CA ASP A 81 7.47 -0.97 18.28
C ASP A 81 7.48 0.30 17.42
N THR A 82 8.10 1.37 17.92
CA THR A 82 8.18 2.65 17.20
C THR A 82 8.88 2.51 15.86
N LEU A 83 9.91 1.65 15.76
CA LEU A 83 10.61 1.42 14.51
C LEU A 83 9.69 0.75 13.49
N HIS A 84 8.93 -0.29 13.90
CA HIS A 84 7.96 -0.93 13.03
C HIS A 84 6.86 0.04 12.57
N VAL A 85 6.36 0.90 13.47
CA VAL A 85 5.37 1.92 13.14
C VAL A 85 5.91 2.93 12.11
N CYS A 86 7.10 3.48 12.33
CA CYS A 86 7.72 4.43 11.39
C CYS A 86 8.01 3.78 10.04
N THR A 87 8.46 2.52 10.06
CA THR A 87 8.73 1.73 8.86
C THR A 87 7.45 1.51 8.05
N LEU A 88 6.35 1.12 8.70
CA LEU A 88 5.06 0.93 8.03
C LEU A 88 4.52 2.27 7.49
N ALA A 89 4.66 3.36 8.24
CA ALA A 89 4.23 4.69 7.77
C ALA A 89 4.96 5.10 6.48
N TYR A 90 6.26 4.86 6.39
CA TYR A 90 7.03 5.11 5.17
C TYR A 90 6.55 4.21 4.01
N MET A 91 6.40 2.92 4.25
CA MET A 91 5.98 1.97 3.21
C MET A 91 4.59 2.24 2.67
N SER A 92 3.67 2.69 3.51
CA SER A 92 2.28 2.89 3.14
C SER A 92 2.07 3.95 2.05
N ASP A 93 3.01 4.88 1.88
CA ASP A 93 2.98 5.91 0.83
C ASP A 93 3.49 5.39 -0.54
N MET A 94 4.28 4.31 -0.55
CA MET A 94 5.01 3.88 -1.74
C MET A 94 4.11 3.43 -2.91
N THR A 95 2.94 2.86 -2.64
CA THR A 95 2.09 2.26 -3.68
C THR A 95 0.65 2.73 -3.65
N LEU A 96 0.23 3.44 -2.60
CA LEU A 96 -1.19 3.73 -2.39
C LEU A 96 -1.78 4.63 -3.48
N LEU A 97 -1.14 5.74 -3.79
CA LEU A 97 -1.64 6.69 -4.80
C LEU A 97 -1.68 6.05 -6.20
N SER A 98 -0.70 5.21 -6.53
CA SER A 98 -0.66 4.51 -7.82
C SER A 98 -1.81 3.53 -8.02
N SER A 99 -2.50 3.12 -6.95
CA SER A 99 -3.71 2.29 -7.05
C SER A 99 -4.83 2.98 -7.84
N ALA A 100 -4.89 4.32 -7.82
CA ALA A 100 -5.85 5.11 -8.60
C ALA A 100 -5.59 5.05 -10.11
N LEU A 101 -4.36 4.71 -10.53
CA LEU A 101 -3.93 4.75 -11.92
C LEU A 101 -4.06 3.40 -12.64
N VAL A 102 -4.39 2.34 -11.91
CA VAL A 102 -4.53 0.98 -12.48
C VAL A 102 -5.42 0.95 -13.73
N PRO A 103 -6.63 1.55 -13.75
CA PRO A 103 -7.49 1.52 -14.93
C PRO A 103 -7.02 2.44 -16.06
N HIS A 104 -6.02 3.28 -15.84
CA HIS A 104 -5.54 4.28 -16.78
C HIS A 104 -4.21 3.93 -17.45
N ARG A 105 -3.64 2.78 -17.14
CA ARG A 105 -2.41 2.27 -17.80
C ARG A 105 -2.70 1.95 -19.28
N PRO A 106 -1.77 2.20 -20.20
CA PRO A 106 -0.35 2.51 -20.02
C PRO A 106 0.01 4.01 -19.97
N ALA A 107 -0.95 4.93 -19.78
CA ALA A 107 -0.63 6.36 -19.71
C ALA A 107 0.35 6.68 -18.56
N GLU A 108 1.25 7.62 -18.80
CA GLU A 108 2.20 8.09 -17.79
C GLU A 108 1.62 9.30 -17.04
N PHE A 109 1.79 9.30 -15.72
CA PHE A 109 1.29 10.32 -14.82
C PHE A 109 2.42 10.91 -13.98
N GLN A 110 2.24 12.17 -13.61
CA GLN A 110 2.95 12.80 -12.51
C GLN A 110 2.08 12.69 -11.27
N GLU A 111 2.62 12.11 -10.23
CA GLU A 111 1.96 11.91 -8.96
C GLU A 111 2.62 12.77 -7.88
N ALA A 112 1.83 13.27 -6.94
CA ALA A 112 2.33 13.94 -5.74
C ALA A 112 1.29 13.84 -4.62
N SER A 113 1.70 13.34 -3.46
CA SER A 113 0.85 13.26 -2.27
C SER A 113 0.49 14.65 -1.76
N LEU A 114 -0.78 14.85 -1.35
CA LEU A 114 -1.28 16.07 -0.72
C LEU A 114 -1.45 15.90 0.77
N ASP A 115 -1.92 14.73 1.20
CA ASP A 115 -2.04 14.31 2.57
C ASP A 115 -1.78 12.81 2.70
N HIS A 116 -1.62 12.33 3.92
CA HIS A 116 -1.48 10.92 4.22
C HIS A 116 -1.89 10.69 5.68
N ALA A 117 -2.99 10.00 5.90
CA ALA A 117 -3.52 9.73 7.23
C ALA A 117 -3.52 8.22 7.51
N MET A 118 -3.05 7.83 8.70
CA MET A 118 -2.97 6.44 9.13
C MET A 118 -3.56 6.23 10.52
N TRP A 119 -4.19 5.08 10.68
CA TRP A 119 -4.66 4.56 11.97
C TRP A 119 -4.05 3.19 12.22
N PHE A 120 -3.26 3.08 13.29
CA PHE A 120 -2.65 1.82 13.73
C PHE A 120 -3.61 1.13 14.70
N LEU A 121 -4.06 -0.07 14.39
CA LEU A 121 -5.16 -0.74 15.05
C LEU A 121 -4.71 -1.91 15.93
N ARG A 122 -3.65 -2.60 15.56
CA ARG A 122 -3.09 -3.76 16.25
C ARG A 122 -1.58 -3.80 16.12
N PRO A 123 -0.87 -4.51 17.03
CA PRO A 123 0.56 -4.77 16.89
C PRO A 123 0.87 -5.51 15.59
N PHE A 124 2.02 -5.22 15.01
CA PHE A 124 2.51 -5.85 13.79
C PHE A 124 4.05 -5.76 13.72
N ARG A 125 4.63 -6.49 12.78
CA ARG A 125 6.03 -6.36 12.41
C ARG A 125 6.15 -5.99 10.94
N ALA A 126 6.92 -4.92 10.64
CA ALA A 126 7.14 -4.47 9.27
C ALA A 126 8.20 -5.30 8.52
N ASP A 127 8.91 -6.18 9.23
CA ASP A 127 9.85 -7.15 8.68
C ASP A 127 9.23 -8.56 8.48
N GLU A 128 7.91 -8.65 8.62
CA GLU A 128 7.08 -9.78 8.23
C GLU A 128 6.14 -9.35 7.10
N TRP A 129 5.65 -10.30 6.32
CA TRP A 129 4.76 -9.98 5.22
C TRP A 129 3.47 -9.32 5.70
N LEU A 130 3.16 -8.18 5.10
CA LEU A 130 1.92 -7.44 5.28
C LEU A 130 1.21 -7.33 3.94
N LEU A 131 -0.10 -7.60 3.93
CA LEU A 131 -0.95 -7.43 2.76
C LEU A 131 -1.57 -6.04 2.77
N TYR A 132 -1.39 -5.29 1.70
CA TYR A 132 -1.97 -3.98 1.50
C TYR A 132 -3.03 -4.03 0.41
N ASP A 133 -4.30 -4.09 0.81
CA ASP A 133 -5.47 -4.03 -0.07
C ASP A 133 -5.83 -2.56 -0.30
N GLN A 134 -5.63 -2.09 -1.51
CA GLN A 134 -5.70 -0.68 -1.91
C GLN A 134 -6.86 -0.47 -2.88
N VAL A 135 -7.60 0.61 -2.68
CA VAL A 135 -8.71 1.01 -3.54
C VAL A 135 -8.68 2.51 -3.80
N SER A 136 -9.12 2.90 -5.00
CA SER A 136 -9.40 4.30 -5.29
C SER A 136 -10.88 4.45 -5.67
N PRO A 137 -11.68 5.11 -4.82
CA PRO A 137 -13.09 5.34 -5.12
C PRO A 137 -13.30 6.45 -6.15
N SER A 138 -12.34 7.36 -6.32
CA SER A 138 -12.49 8.51 -7.21
C SER A 138 -11.15 9.08 -7.66
N ALA A 139 -11.08 9.39 -8.97
CA ALA A 139 -10.05 10.23 -9.55
C ALA A 139 -10.76 11.27 -10.45
N HIS A 140 -10.59 12.57 -10.13
CA HIS A 140 -11.23 13.66 -10.88
C HIS A 140 -10.49 14.99 -10.67
N GLY A 141 -10.48 15.86 -11.70
CA GLY A 141 -9.90 17.20 -11.58
C GLY A 141 -8.39 17.22 -11.31
N GLY A 142 -7.66 16.17 -11.72
CA GLY A 142 -6.22 16.04 -11.49
C GLY A 142 -5.86 15.61 -10.06
N ARG A 143 -6.83 15.09 -9.31
CA ARG A 143 -6.66 14.51 -7.97
C ARG A 143 -7.24 13.11 -7.88
N ALA A 144 -6.73 12.29 -7.00
CA ALA A 144 -7.27 10.99 -6.66
C ALA A 144 -7.34 10.81 -5.15
N LEU A 145 -8.42 10.18 -4.70
CA LEU A 145 -8.59 9.71 -3.33
C LEU A 145 -8.32 8.21 -3.29
N THR A 146 -7.54 7.77 -2.32
CA THR A 146 -7.18 6.37 -2.15
C THR A 146 -7.36 5.93 -0.71
N HIS A 147 -7.72 4.66 -0.52
CA HIS A 147 -7.85 4.02 0.78
C HIS A 147 -7.10 2.70 0.77
N GLY A 148 -6.53 2.34 1.90
CA GLY A 148 -5.83 1.09 2.06
C GLY A 148 -6.08 0.43 3.40
N ARG A 149 -6.16 -0.89 3.38
CA ARG A 149 -6.25 -1.76 4.56
C ARG A 149 -5.02 -2.63 4.60
N ILE A 150 -4.34 -2.65 5.74
CA ILE A 150 -3.11 -3.42 5.89
C ILE A 150 -3.37 -4.55 6.88
N PHE A 151 -3.08 -5.78 6.44
CA PHE A 151 -3.27 -7.01 7.21
C PHE A 151 -1.94 -7.71 7.45
N ASN A 152 -1.80 -8.38 8.59
CA ASN A 152 -0.73 -9.35 8.79
C ASN A 152 -1.06 -10.69 8.11
N GLN A 153 -0.12 -11.65 8.11
CA GLN A 153 -0.33 -12.97 7.50
C GLN A 153 -1.40 -13.82 8.24
N GLN A 154 -1.75 -13.47 9.47
CA GLN A 154 -2.81 -14.12 10.24
C GLN A 154 -4.21 -13.59 9.85
N GLY A 155 -4.28 -12.55 9.01
CA GLY A 155 -5.53 -11.92 8.58
C GLY A 155 -6.02 -10.82 9.53
N ASP A 156 -5.22 -10.40 10.52
CA ASP A 156 -5.57 -9.30 11.38
C ASP A 156 -5.38 -7.96 10.66
N LEU A 157 -6.39 -7.10 10.67
CA LEU A 157 -6.30 -5.73 10.20
C LEU A 157 -5.43 -4.91 11.17
N VAL A 158 -4.22 -4.56 10.76
CA VAL A 158 -3.22 -3.88 11.60
C VAL A 158 -3.19 -2.38 11.41
N ALA A 159 -3.51 -1.89 10.21
CA ALA A 159 -3.61 -0.47 9.94
C ALA A 159 -4.59 -0.15 8.81
N VAL A 160 -5.09 1.09 8.81
CA VAL A 160 -5.91 1.67 7.74
C VAL A 160 -5.26 2.98 7.31
N VAL A 161 -5.29 3.26 6.00
CA VAL A 161 -4.66 4.44 5.40
C VAL A 161 -5.66 5.14 4.50
N THR A 162 -5.57 6.47 4.45
CA THR A 162 -6.29 7.30 3.48
C THR A 162 -5.34 8.38 2.97
N GLN A 163 -5.36 8.59 1.66
CA GLN A 163 -4.48 9.57 1.00
C GLN A 163 -5.20 10.26 -0.15
N GLU A 164 -5.11 11.58 -0.22
CA GLU A 164 -5.39 12.33 -1.44
C GLU A 164 -4.06 12.71 -2.12
N GLY A 165 -4.02 12.64 -3.44
CA GLY A 165 -2.87 13.05 -4.22
C GLY A 165 -3.22 13.70 -5.54
N LEU A 166 -2.27 14.45 -6.09
CA LEU A 166 -2.33 14.95 -7.45
C LEU A 166 -1.98 13.83 -8.43
N THR A 167 -2.78 13.71 -9.49
CA THR A 167 -2.55 12.78 -10.59
C THR A 167 -2.75 13.55 -11.90
N ARG A 168 -1.66 13.86 -12.58
CA ARG A 168 -1.70 14.65 -13.82
C ARG A 168 -1.07 13.86 -14.94
N THR A 169 -1.74 13.76 -16.08
CA THR A 169 -1.14 13.20 -17.29
C THR A 169 0.08 14.04 -17.68
N LEU A 170 1.20 13.37 -17.95
CA LEU A 170 2.39 14.04 -18.47
C LEU A 170 2.06 14.66 -19.84
N ARG A 171 2.50 15.90 -20.05
CA ARG A 171 2.43 16.52 -21.37
C ARG A 171 3.48 15.89 -22.28
N ASP A 172 3.19 15.79 -23.57
CA ASP A 172 4.16 15.32 -24.56
C ASP A 172 5.49 16.06 -24.40
N GLY A 173 6.57 15.29 -24.24
CA GLY A 173 7.91 15.84 -24.04
C GLY A 173 8.25 16.25 -22.59
N ALA A 174 7.32 16.20 -21.65
CA ALA A 174 7.62 16.41 -20.24
C ALA A 174 8.35 15.19 -19.66
N GLN A 175 9.44 15.43 -18.93
CA GLN A 175 10.08 14.38 -18.14
C GLN A 175 9.41 14.34 -16.76
N SER A 176 9.05 13.12 -16.29
CA SER A 176 8.73 12.94 -14.88
C SER A 176 9.99 13.28 -14.07
N VAL A 177 9.93 14.32 -13.27
CA VAL A 177 11.02 14.69 -12.37
C VAL A 177 10.96 13.73 -11.20
N PRO A 178 11.99 12.91 -10.92
CA PRO A 178 12.06 12.18 -9.67
C PRO A 178 12.05 13.21 -8.54
N LEU A 179 11.16 13.04 -7.58
CA LEU A 179 11.26 13.78 -6.33
C LEU A 179 12.61 13.41 -5.71
N LYS A 180 13.46 14.40 -5.49
CA LYS A 180 14.72 14.26 -4.75
C LYS A 180 14.45 14.32 -3.27
#